data_12b2911fe596d98a5880739196247618
#
_entry.id   12b2911fe596d98a5880739196247618
#
_cell.length_a   1.000
_cell.length_b   1.000
_cell.length_c   1.000
_cell.angle_alpha   90.00
_cell.angle_beta   90.00
_cell.angle_gamma   90.00
#
_symmetry.space_group_name_H-M   'P 1'
#
loop_
_entity.id
_entity.type
_entity.pdbx_description
1 polymer ?
#
loop_
_entity_poly.entity_id
_entity_poly.type
_entity_poly.pdbx_seq_one_letter_code
_entity_poly.pdbx_strand_id
1 'polypeptide(L)'
;MSEAPRVGQRVSYGGALCTVRYIGQVAGTTGSWLGVEWDDATRGKHDGSHKGVRYFTCLSTSATAASFVRPTRPRDNHQSFLSALREKYLADPSQGKDGSAESPIKISGSKVAEEVGFDKVWKKLAQVKDLRTVILDGLRIAVAKTTADESIAESCPSIVHLDLSRNLFETIGPVVDICLELRRLRKLSINGNRFRNLLEDESLDSIGSAFAGVAELSLEETLLSWEELCAVAVRCPSLATLNVGSNQLRLLPRVSYLNLSSTLTSINLEFNDFTALSDLASLTSLTNLRNLHLKGNNIAAVSQPDEPAPVFPPSVHYLDLSYNDVATWSFVDALAIHFPGLTGLRLSHNPVYDAEADDKKASSSEESHMFTIARLANLKSLNFAAVTTADRTNAEMFYLSRIAKQLATVPESAEPSVLVQHPRYGELCDIYGEPDVVRRNEINPAFLEARLVTVGFHRDGGKERKSRRIPRSFDIYAVKGIAGKLFGMSPLKLRLTWETGEWDPVAGYDDGHGDSSDSSDDDGDDEEEEIAHDATDGNIGAGEINSKSGRWIKREVLLRDGPKQLGYCVDGLDVSIRVEPL
;
A
#
# COMPACT_ATOMS: atom_id res chain seq x y z
N MET A 1 34.82 25.15 -25.87
CA MET A 1 34.91 23.87 -26.60
C MET A 1 34.21 22.84 -25.76
N SER A 2 33.22 22.11 -26.31
CA SER A 2 32.57 21.05 -25.54
C SER A 2 33.60 19.95 -25.23
N GLU A 3 33.67 19.55 -23.99
CA GLU A 3 34.54 18.46 -23.52
C GLU A 3 34.22 17.16 -24.28
N ALA A 4 35.28 16.41 -24.65
CA ALA A 4 35.12 15.13 -25.33
C ALA A 4 34.28 14.16 -24.44
N PRO A 5 33.38 13.39 -25.01
CA PRO A 5 32.56 12.47 -24.22
C PRO A 5 33.45 11.41 -23.55
N ARG A 6 33.15 11.07 -22.31
CA ARG A 6 33.81 10.00 -21.54
C ARG A 6 32.77 9.00 -20.96
N VAL A 7 33.20 7.77 -20.78
CA VAL A 7 32.38 6.75 -20.13
C VAL A 7 32.14 7.16 -18.67
N GLY A 8 30.91 6.98 -18.22
CA GLY A 8 30.45 7.43 -16.91
C GLY A 8 29.97 8.89 -16.87
N GLN A 9 30.15 9.65 -17.95
CA GLN A 9 29.68 11.03 -18.03
C GLN A 9 28.15 11.11 -18.02
N ARG A 10 27.64 12.02 -17.18
CA ARG A 10 26.23 12.37 -17.16
C ARG A 10 25.93 13.47 -18.16
N VAL A 11 24.94 13.28 -19.00
CA VAL A 11 24.56 14.24 -20.04
C VAL A 11 23.05 14.32 -20.19
N SER A 12 22.60 15.40 -20.80
CA SER A 12 21.18 15.61 -21.14
C SER A 12 21.01 15.86 -22.63
N TYR A 13 19.95 15.34 -23.20
CA TYR A 13 19.57 15.55 -24.59
C TYR A 13 18.09 15.95 -24.68
N GLY A 14 17.81 17.26 -24.84
CA GLY A 14 16.44 17.78 -24.87
C GLY A 14 15.70 17.52 -23.55
N GLY A 15 16.35 17.78 -22.44
CA GLY A 15 15.84 17.58 -21.09
C GLY A 15 15.89 16.14 -20.55
N ALA A 16 16.19 15.14 -21.41
CA ALA A 16 16.30 13.77 -20.95
C ALA A 16 17.72 13.42 -20.48
N LEU A 17 17.82 12.96 -19.25
CA LEU A 17 19.07 12.62 -18.60
C LEU A 17 19.54 11.21 -18.96
N CYS A 18 20.84 11.02 -19.13
CA CYS A 18 21.41 9.70 -19.35
C CYS A 18 22.89 9.66 -18.92
N THR A 19 23.40 8.44 -18.81
CA THR A 19 24.82 8.15 -18.55
C THR A 19 25.46 7.53 -19.79
N VAL A 20 26.63 8.03 -20.20
CA VAL A 20 27.43 7.42 -21.27
C VAL A 20 28.06 6.13 -20.74
N ARG A 21 27.70 4.97 -21.33
CA ARG A 21 28.19 3.64 -20.93
C ARG A 21 29.22 3.07 -21.92
N TYR A 22 29.20 3.54 -23.17
CA TYR A 22 30.05 3.04 -24.22
C TYR A 22 30.42 4.14 -25.20
N ILE A 23 31.65 4.08 -25.72
CA ILE A 23 32.15 4.96 -26.79
C ILE A 23 32.90 4.09 -27.79
N GLY A 24 32.43 4.01 -29.03
CA GLY A 24 33.11 3.19 -30.03
C GLY A 24 32.24 2.92 -31.27
N GLN A 25 32.71 1.96 -32.08
CA GLN A 25 31.99 1.51 -33.27
C GLN A 25 30.93 0.48 -32.92
N VAL A 26 29.81 0.48 -33.63
CA VAL A 26 28.72 -0.49 -33.51
C VAL A 26 28.67 -1.31 -34.79
N ALA A 27 28.69 -2.62 -34.70
CA ALA A 27 28.72 -3.54 -35.83
C ALA A 27 27.58 -3.27 -36.81
N GLY A 28 27.93 -3.24 -38.10
CA GLY A 28 26.99 -2.95 -39.18
C GLY A 28 26.61 -1.48 -39.32
N THR A 29 27.35 -0.57 -38.67
CA THR A 29 27.17 0.89 -38.80
C THR A 29 28.50 1.58 -39.09
N THR A 30 28.44 2.82 -39.57
CA THR A 30 29.64 3.63 -39.84
C THR A 30 29.88 4.68 -38.75
N GLY A 31 31.12 4.96 -38.43
CA GLY A 31 31.55 5.99 -37.48
C GLY A 31 31.37 5.60 -36.02
N SER A 32 31.72 6.50 -35.13
CA SER A 32 31.65 6.31 -33.68
C SER A 32 30.25 6.59 -33.13
N TRP A 33 29.88 5.87 -32.06
CA TRP A 33 28.63 6.01 -31.33
C TRP A 33 28.90 6.16 -29.86
N LEU A 34 27.96 6.81 -29.18
CA LEU A 34 27.82 6.79 -27.73
C LEU A 34 26.71 5.81 -27.36
N GLY A 35 27.00 4.76 -26.60
CA GLY A 35 26.01 3.96 -25.93
C GLY A 35 25.58 4.67 -24.65
N VAL A 36 24.35 5.08 -24.57
CA VAL A 36 23.81 5.79 -23.40
C VAL A 36 22.74 4.96 -22.70
N GLU A 37 22.75 4.99 -21.38
CA GLU A 37 21.68 4.49 -20.52
C GLU A 37 20.85 5.68 -20.06
N TRP A 38 19.55 5.66 -20.40
CA TRP A 38 18.62 6.71 -20.00
C TRP A 38 18.18 6.51 -18.55
N ASP A 39 17.97 7.62 -17.82
CA ASP A 39 17.40 7.56 -16.48
C ASP A 39 15.92 7.09 -16.53
N ASP A 40 15.16 7.58 -17.53
CA ASP A 40 13.89 7.00 -17.90
C ASP A 40 14.11 5.76 -18.79
N ALA A 41 13.99 4.60 -18.18
CA ALA A 41 14.23 3.31 -18.82
C ALA A 41 13.27 3.00 -20.01
N THR A 42 12.17 3.73 -20.14
CA THR A 42 11.20 3.54 -21.25
C THR A 42 11.63 4.26 -22.52
N ARG A 43 12.58 5.20 -22.43
CA ARG A 43 13.04 6.03 -23.54
C ARG A 43 14.00 5.33 -24.48
N GLY A 44 14.66 4.30 -24.01
CA GLY A 44 15.66 3.56 -24.78
C GLY A 44 15.04 2.57 -25.76
N LYS A 45 15.89 1.75 -26.38
CA LYS A 45 15.52 0.77 -27.41
C LYS A 45 16.09 -0.62 -27.17
N HIS A 46 17.03 -0.76 -26.28
CA HIS A 46 17.76 -2.00 -26.00
C HIS A 46 18.40 -1.95 -24.60
N ASP A 47 18.99 -3.05 -24.17
CA ASP A 47 19.66 -3.25 -22.87
C ASP A 47 21.19 -3.08 -22.92
N GLY A 48 21.70 -2.39 -23.93
CA GLY A 48 23.14 -2.30 -24.23
C GLY A 48 23.62 -3.31 -25.27
N SER A 49 22.73 -4.16 -25.79
CA SER A 49 23.00 -5.11 -26.87
C SER A 49 22.47 -4.59 -28.22
N HIS A 50 23.16 -4.92 -29.32
CA HIS A 50 22.68 -4.67 -30.67
C HIS A 50 23.04 -5.84 -31.60
N LYS A 51 22.06 -6.39 -32.31
CA LYS A 51 22.22 -7.54 -33.22
C LYS A 51 22.97 -8.72 -32.58
N GLY A 52 22.64 -9.04 -31.32
CA GLY A 52 23.25 -10.15 -30.57
C GLY A 52 24.63 -9.86 -29.96
N VAL A 53 25.20 -8.66 -30.17
CA VAL A 53 26.46 -8.23 -29.57
C VAL A 53 26.18 -7.28 -28.39
N ARG A 54 26.76 -7.58 -27.22
CA ARG A 54 26.69 -6.70 -26.05
C ARG A 54 27.84 -5.72 -26.05
N TYR A 55 27.53 -4.44 -26.00
CA TYR A 55 28.53 -3.34 -26.00
C TYR A 55 28.74 -2.79 -24.59
N PHE A 56 27.70 -2.81 -23.75
CA PHE A 56 27.78 -2.37 -22.35
C PHE A 56 26.63 -3.00 -21.56
N THR A 57 26.75 -2.94 -20.24
CA THR A 57 25.70 -3.36 -19.30
C THR A 57 25.09 -2.12 -18.66
N CYS A 58 23.75 -2.05 -18.61
CA CYS A 58 23.02 -1.03 -17.89
C CYS A 58 22.99 -1.35 -16.40
N LEU A 59 22.84 -0.33 -15.55
CA LEU A 59 22.49 -0.51 -14.14
C LEU A 59 21.02 -0.92 -13.99
N SER A 60 20.15 -0.30 -14.80
CA SER A 60 18.74 -0.67 -14.86
C SER A 60 18.55 -2.07 -15.45
N THR A 61 17.64 -2.85 -14.85
CA THR A 61 17.25 -4.19 -15.34
C THR A 61 16.29 -4.12 -16.54
N SER A 62 15.83 -2.92 -16.93
CA SER A 62 14.90 -2.74 -18.05
C SER A 62 15.55 -3.11 -19.39
N ALA A 63 14.83 -3.87 -20.20
CA ALA A 63 15.25 -4.26 -21.55
C ALA A 63 15.34 -3.07 -22.54
N THR A 64 14.81 -1.91 -22.19
CA THR A 64 14.74 -0.71 -23.04
C THR A 64 15.49 0.49 -22.46
N ALA A 65 16.37 0.30 -21.47
CA ALA A 65 17.05 1.42 -20.80
C ALA A 65 18.07 2.15 -21.67
N ALA A 66 18.55 1.56 -22.77
CA ALA A 66 19.68 2.07 -23.54
C ALA A 66 19.37 2.49 -24.97
N SER A 67 20.25 3.35 -25.50
CA SER A 67 20.26 3.72 -26.91
C SER A 67 21.67 4.02 -27.41
N PHE A 68 21.90 3.90 -28.74
CA PHE A 68 23.06 4.46 -29.38
C PHE A 68 22.74 5.84 -29.97
N VAL A 69 23.50 6.85 -29.58
CA VAL A 69 23.39 8.23 -30.08
C VAL A 69 24.68 8.69 -30.76
N ARG A 70 24.58 9.58 -31.72
CA ARG A 70 25.75 10.12 -32.38
C ARG A 70 26.49 11.11 -31.46
N PRO A 71 27.85 11.11 -31.42
CA PRO A 71 28.63 12.08 -30.67
C PRO A 71 28.38 13.54 -31.06
N THR A 72 27.94 13.77 -32.31
CA THR A 72 27.56 15.08 -32.86
C THR A 72 26.21 15.60 -32.41
N ARG A 73 25.39 14.78 -31.75
CA ARG A 73 24.08 15.22 -31.23
C ARG A 73 24.31 16.31 -30.17
N PRO A 74 23.66 17.48 -30.31
CA PRO A 74 23.83 18.56 -29.33
C PRO A 74 23.36 18.11 -27.95
N ARG A 75 24.17 18.41 -26.95
CA ARG A 75 23.87 18.17 -25.53
C ARG A 75 23.33 19.45 -24.92
N ASP A 76 22.48 19.30 -23.93
CA ASP A 76 22.05 20.41 -23.10
C ASP A 76 23.23 20.86 -22.21
N ASN A 77 23.32 22.17 -21.95
CA ASN A 77 24.35 22.69 -21.06
C ASN A 77 24.03 22.28 -19.61
N HIS A 78 25.06 21.90 -18.88
CA HIS A 78 25.01 21.76 -17.43
C HIS A 78 25.15 23.12 -16.74
N GLN A 79 24.80 23.21 -15.47
CA GLN A 79 24.93 24.44 -14.71
C GLN A 79 25.37 24.20 -13.26
N SER A 80 25.72 25.27 -12.56
CA SER A 80 26.01 25.24 -11.13
C SER A 80 24.70 25.30 -10.32
N PHE A 81 24.80 24.90 -9.05
CA PHE A 81 23.67 25.02 -8.11
C PHE A 81 23.12 26.45 -8.05
N LEU A 82 24.00 27.47 -7.91
CA LEU A 82 23.57 28.88 -7.83
C LEU A 82 22.96 29.37 -9.13
N SER A 83 23.49 28.92 -10.30
CA SER A 83 22.86 29.25 -11.59
C SER A 83 21.46 28.72 -11.70
N ALA A 84 21.26 27.44 -11.35
CA ALA A 84 19.94 26.81 -11.34
C ALA A 84 18.97 27.46 -10.36
N LEU A 85 19.48 27.81 -9.16
CA LEU A 85 18.68 28.50 -8.14
C LEU A 85 18.19 29.88 -8.64
N ARG A 86 19.10 30.66 -9.27
CA ARG A 86 18.78 31.96 -9.85
C ARG A 86 17.80 31.84 -11.01
N GLU A 87 18.03 30.90 -11.91
CA GLU A 87 17.14 30.64 -13.04
C GLU A 87 15.72 30.33 -12.58
N LYS A 88 15.57 29.47 -11.57
CA LYS A 88 14.25 29.05 -11.10
C LYS A 88 13.54 30.08 -10.22
N TYR A 89 14.25 30.77 -9.33
CA TYR A 89 13.64 31.60 -8.29
C TYR A 89 13.81 33.10 -8.49
N LEU A 90 14.75 33.55 -9.35
CA LEU A 90 15.01 34.97 -9.65
C LEU A 90 14.62 35.37 -11.08
N ALA A 91 14.35 34.41 -11.99
CA ALA A 91 13.93 34.74 -13.33
C ALA A 91 12.63 35.56 -13.30
N ASP A 92 12.66 36.71 -13.97
CA ASP A 92 11.47 37.54 -14.14
C ASP A 92 10.50 36.85 -15.11
N PRO A 93 9.25 36.56 -14.69
CA PRO A 93 8.25 35.93 -15.58
C PRO A 93 8.00 36.73 -16.85
N SER A 94 8.37 38.02 -16.88
CA SER A 94 8.20 38.89 -18.05
C SER A 94 9.28 38.73 -19.12
N GLN A 95 10.40 38.02 -18.87
CA GLN A 95 11.47 37.80 -19.85
C GLN A 95 11.44 36.45 -20.56
N GLY A 96 10.54 35.55 -20.19
CA GLY A 96 10.29 34.28 -20.87
C GLY A 96 9.45 34.45 -22.14
N LYS A 97 9.97 35.17 -23.14
CA LYS A 97 9.39 35.17 -24.49
C LYS A 97 10.28 34.38 -25.44
N ASP A 98 9.98 33.10 -25.58
CA ASP A 98 9.85 32.49 -26.90
C ASP A 98 8.80 31.38 -26.83
N GLY A 99 7.61 31.75 -27.27
CA GLY A 99 6.71 31.00 -28.13
C GLY A 99 6.14 29.66 -27.67
N SER A 100 5.89 29.39 -26.38
CA SER A 100 4.85 28.41 -26.03
C SER A 100 3.93 29.03 -24.99
N ALA A 101 2.76 29.47 -25.43
CA ALA A 101 1.66 29.85 -24.58
C ALA A 101 1.31 28.63 -23.73
N GLU A 102 1.68 28.63 -22.46
CA GLU A 102 1.12 27.69 -21.49
C GLU A 102 -0.39 27.90 -21.50
N SER A 103 -1.10 26.84 -21.88
CA SER A 103 -2.55 26.82 -21.85
C SER A 103 -2.99 27.10 -20.42
N PRO A 104 -3.95 28.03 -20.18
CA PRO A 104 -4.42 28.33 -18.85
C PRO A 104 -4.93 27.04 -18.19
N ILE A 105 -4.51 26.80 -16.95
CA ILE A 105 -4.91 25.62 -16.16
C ILE A 105 -6.43 25.73 -15.94
N LYS A 106 -7.21 24.91 -16.64
CA LYS A 106 -8.65 24.79 -16.45
C LYS A 106 -8.92 23.92 -15.22
N ILE A 107 -9.43 24.52 -14.17
CA ILE A 107 -9.82 23.82 -12.94
C ILE A 107 -11.21 23.18 -13.06
N SER A 108 -12.05 23.61 -13.98
CA SER A 108 -13.36 23.03 -14.33
C SER A 108 -13.93 23.74 -15.54
N GLY A 109 -14.89 23.15 -16.24
CA GLY A 109 -15.41 23.56 -17.54
C GLY A 109 -15.82 25.02 -17.77
N SER A 110 -15.74 25.91 -16.78
CA SER A 110 -16.03 27.35 -16.91
C SER A 110 -15.22 28.26 -15.98
N LYS A 111 -14.25 27.77 -15.21
CA LYS A 111 -13.41 28.60 -14.33
C LYS A 111 -11.96 28.54 -14.78
N VAL A 112 -11.47 29.67 -15.28
CA VAL A 112 -10.04 29.96 -15.48
C VAL A 112 -9.53 30.46 -14.16
N ALA A 113 -8.41 29.89 -13.64
CA ALA A 113 -7.74 30.44 -12.47
C ALA A 113 -7.28 31.86 -12.79
N GLU A 114 -7.85 32.85 -12.12
CA GLU A 114 -7.37 34.22 -12.23
C GLU A 114 -5.98 34.32 -11.58
N GLU A 115 -5.02 34.79 -12.33
CA GLU A 115 -3.60 35.02 -12.00
C GLU A 115 -3.39 36.09 -10.89
N VAL A 116 -4.47 36.52 -10.22
CA VAL A 116 -4.50 37.59 -9.21
C VAL A 116 -4.01 37.07 -7.87
N GLY A 117 -2.73 37.00 -7.71
CA GLY A 117 -2.08 36.59 -6.45
C GLY A 117 -0.72 35.93 -6.66
N PHE A 118 -0.46 35.38 -7.83
CA PHE A 118 0.82 34.75 -8.14
C PHE A 118 1.98 35.75 -8.09
N ASP A 119 1.82 36.97 -8.57
CA ASP A 119 2.84 38.04 -8.49
C ASP A 119 3.30 38.34 -7.06
N LYS A 120 2.41 38.25 -6.08
CA LYS A 120 2.79 38.44 -4.66
C LYS A 120 3.50 37.21 -4.09
N VAL A 121 3.13 36.03 -4.54
CA VAL A 121 3.79 34.77 -4.16
C VAL A 121 5.17 34.71 -4.83
N TRP A 122 5.27 35.04 -6.11
CA TRP A 122 6.54 35.10 -6.83
C TRP A 122 7.51 36.14 -6.25
N LYS A 123 7.03 37.35 -5.88
CA LYS A 123 7.86 38.36 -5.21
C LYS A 123 8.36 37.90 -3.84
N LYS A 124 7.59 37.13 -3.09
CA LYS A 124 8.05 36.49 -1.83
C LYS A 124 9.03 35.36 -2.06
N LEU A 125 8.80 34.52 -3.06
CA LEU A 125 9.71 33.45 -3.47
C LEU A 125 11.02 33.98 -4.08
N ALA A 126 11.00 35.18 -4.65
CA ALA A 126 12.20 35.84 -5.17
C ALA A 126 13.18 36.32 -4.09
N GLN A 127 12.81 36.30 -2.82
CA GLN A 127 13.74 36.52 -1.72
C GLN A 127 14.50 35.23 -1.39
N VAL A 128 15.46 34.89 -2.24
CA VAL A 128 16.23 33.63 -2.15
C VAL A 128 16.86 33.41 -0.76
N LYS A 129 17.20 34.49 -0.04
CA LYS A 129 17.77 34.41 1.31
C LYS A 129 16.80 33.85 2.35
N ASP A 130 15.49 34.01 2.13
CA ASP A 130 14.44 33.55 3.05
C ASP A 130 13.87 32.17 2.68
N LEU A 131 14.28 31.61 1.53
CA LEU A 131 13.80 30.31 1.08
C LEU A 131 14.19 29.21 2.07
N ARG A 132 13.22 28.51 2.59
CA ARG A 132 13.41 27.36 3.47
C ARG A 132 13.34 26.03 2.73
N THR A 133 12.53 25.96 1.67
CA THR A 133 12.39 24.78 0.80
C THR A 133 12.82 25.18 -0.60
N VAL A 134 13.78 24.46 -1.12
CA VAL A 134 14.33 24.67 -2.46
C VAL A 134 14.27 23.35 -3.23
N ILE A 135 13.60 23.36 -4.37
CA ILE A 135 13.43 22.23 -5.26
C ILE A 135 14.16 22.55 -6.57
N LEU A 136 15.24 21.84 -6.88
CA LEU A 136 16.04 22.01 -8.09
C LEU A 136 16.10 20.67 -8.87
N ASP A 137 14.99 19.96 -8.87
CA ASP A 137 14.83 18.69 -9.57
C ASP A 137 14.95 18.87 -11.09
N GLY A 138 15.75 18.03 -11.76
CA GLY A 138 15.87 17.98 -13.22
C GLY A 138 16.54 19.19 -13.88
N LEU A 139 17.22 20.03 -13.13
CA LEU A 139 17.80 21.28 -13.64
C LEU A 139 19.23 21.13 -14.20
N ARG A 140 19.69 19.91 -14.43
CA ARG A 140 21.01 19.63 -15.02
C ARG A 140 22.20 20.20 -14.24
N ILE A 141 22.07 20.23 -12.92
CA ILE A 141 23.15 20.67 -12.04
C ILE A 141 24.25 19.60 -12.05
N ALA A 142 25.49 20.01 -12.30
CA ALA A 142 26.66 19.13 -12.31
C ALA A 142 27.73 19.52 -11.28
N VAL A 143 27.75 20.77 -10.86
CA VAL A 143 28.75 21.34 -9.94
C VAL A 143 28.11 22.23 -8.89
N ALA A 144 28.75 22.33 -7.73
CA ALA A 144 28.29 23.20 -6.66
C ALA A 144 28.37 24.67 -7.05
N LYS A 145 29.56 25.09 -7.51
CA LYS A 145 29.88 26.48 -7.87
C LYS A 145 30.79 26.53 -9.09
N THR A 146 30.74 27.65 -9.81
CA THR A 146 31.75 28.07 -10.76
C THR A 146 32.66 29.10 -10.11
N THR A 147 33.78 29.44 -10.77
CA THR A 147 34.70 30.49 -10.28
C THR A 147 34.08 31.88 -10.20
N ALA A 148 32.98 32.10 -10.89
CA ALA A 148 32.22 33.37 -10.88
C ALA A 148 31.10 33.42 -9.85
N ASP A 149 30.79 32.30 -9.17
CA ASP A 149 29.69 32.22 -8.23
C ASP A 149 30.08 32.76 -6.84
N GLU A 150 29.11 33.38 -6.16
CA GLU A 150 29.19 33.81 -4.77
C GLU A 150 29.15 32.59 -3.82
N SER A 151 29.29 32.84 -2.50
CA SER A 151 29.07 31.80 -1.48
C SER A 151 27.61 31.36 -1.46
N ILE A 152 27.38 30.04 -1.41
CA ILE A 152 26.06 29.44 -1.25
C ILE A 152 25.46 29.88 0.10
N ALA A 153 26.29 29.89 1.15
CA ALA A 153 25.88 30.30 2.50
C ALA A 153 25.39 31.75 2.56
N GLU A 154 25.93 32.64 1.72
CA GLU A 154 25.52 34.06 1.65
C GLU A 154 24.28 34.24 0.77
N SER A 155 24.16 33.43 -0.29
CA SER A 155 23.06 33.50 -1.25
C SER A 155 21.76 32.91 -0.71
N CYS A 156 21.81 31.81 0.05
CA CYS A 156 20.63 31.07 0.51
C CYS A 156 20.83 30.42 1.90
N PRO A 157 21.02 31.23 2.98
CA PRO A 157 21.37 30.75 4.32
C PRO A 157 20.24 30.01 5.05
N SER A 158 19.00 30.14 4.57
CA SER A 158 17.80 29.72 5.29
C SER A 158 17.27 28.33 4.87
N ILE A 159 17.93 27.67 3.91
CA ILE A 159 17.47 26.38 3.37
C ILE A 159 17.45 25.32 4.47
N VAL A 160 16.29 24.71 4.64
CA VAL A 160 16.03 23.58 5.56
C VAL A 160 15.75 22.30 4.77
N HIS A 161 15.05 22.42 3.64
CA HIS A 161 14.71 21.33 2.75
C HIS A 161 15.32 21.60 1.35
N LEU A 162 16.13 20.68 0.86
CA LEU A 162 16.77 20.78 -0.45
C LEU A 162 16.50 19.53 -1.28
N ASP A 163 15.98 19.75 -2.47
CA ASP A 163 15.79 18.72 -3.47
C ASP A 163 16.71 18.97 -4.67
N LEU A 164 17.66 18.08 -4.88
CA LEU A 164 18.61 18.02 -5.97
C LEU A 164 18.41 16.77 -6.84
N SER A 165 17.22 16.22 -6.85
CA SER A 165 16.89 14.99 -7.57
C SER A 165 17.09 15.16 -9.08
N ARG A 166 17.36 14.03 -9.77
CA ARG A 166 17.45 13.94 -11.24
C ARG A 166 18.32 15.02 -11.87
N ASN A 167 19.55 15.16 -11.36
CA ASN A 167 20.54 16.08 -11.89
C ASN A 167 21.71 15.34 -12.60
N LEU A 168 22.77 16.05 -12.92
CA LEU A 168 23.92 15.53 -13.66
C LEU A 168 25.12 15.22 -12.75
N PHE A 169 24.89 14.98 -11.47
CA PHE A 169 25.96 14.59 -10.54
C PHE A 169 26.53 13.23 -10.93
N GLU A 170 27.83 13.16 -11.11
CA GLU A 170 28.58 11.93 -11.41
C GLU A 170 29.22 11.33 -10.15
N THR A 171 29.54 12.18 -9.17
CA THR A 171 30.09 11.83 -7.86
C THR A 171 29.34 12.56 -6.78
N ILE A 172 29.49 12.13 -5.50
CA ILE A 172 28.84 12.77 -4.37
C ILE A 172 29.44 14.14 -4.01
N GLY A 173 30.70 14.41 -4.42
CA GLY A 173 31.44 15.62 -4.06
C GLY A 173 30.68 16.93 -4.25
N PRO A 174 30.10 17.23 -5.43
CA PRO A 174 29.35 18.47 -5.62
C PRO A 174 28.15 18.62 -4.67
N VAL A 175 27.51 17.51 -4.29
CA VAL A 175 26.41 17.54 -3.30
C VAL A 175 26.95 17.86 -1.91
N VAL A 176 28.08 17.25 -1.53
CA VAL A 176 28.78 17.53 -0.27
C VAL A 176 29.18 18.99 -0.19
N ASP A 177 29.78 19.54 -1.27
CA ASP A 177 30.18 20.94 -1.34
C ASP A 177 29.01 21.92 -1.16
N ILE A 178 27.85 21.61 -1.77
CA ILE A 178 26.63 22.41 -1.58
C ILE A 178 26.20 22.36 -0.12
N CYS A 179 26.12 21.16 0.46
CA CYS A 179 25.57 20.96 1.80
C CYS A 179 26.49 21.50 2.91
N LEU A 180 27.81 21.52 2.73
CA LEU A 180 28.76 22.13 3.67
C LEU A 180 28.45 23.60 3.96
N GLU A 181 27.90 24.33 2.99
CA GLU A 181 27.51 25.72 3.14
C GLU A 181 26.08 25.91 3.72
N LEU A 182 25.25 24.84 3.81
CA LEU A 182 23.86 24.91 4.21
C LEU A 182 23.63 24.42 5.67
N ARG A 183 24.02 25.23 6.64
CA ARG A 183 24.04 24.86 8.06
C ARG A 183 22.68 24.50 8.68
N ARG A 184 21.57 24.94 8.05
CA ARG A 184 20.20 24.70 8.53
C ARG A 184 19.53 23.48 7.88
N LEU A 185 20.23 22.80 6.98
CA LEU A 185 19.68 21.68 6.22
C LEU A 185 19.20 20.54 7.16
N ARG A 186 17.97 20.07 6.93
CA ARG A 186 17.33 18.96 7.67
C ARG A 186 16.86 17.85 6.76
N LYS A 187 16.41 18.20 5.54
CA LYS A 187 15.94 17.25 4.54
C LYS A 187 16.73 17.43 3.24
N LEU A 188 17.28 16.33 2.75
CA LEU A 188 18.02 16.28 1.51
C LEU A 188 17.47 15.17 0.62
N SER A 189 17.04 15.55 -0.60
CA SER A 189 16.66 14.60 -1.64
C SER A 189 17.65 14.69 -2.79
N ILE A 190 18.24 13.55 -3.15
CA ILE A 190 19.17 13.40 -4.28
C ILE A 190 18.77 12.22 -5.16
N ASN A 191 17.46 11.98 -5.25
CA ASN A 191 16.85 10.88 -5.99
C ASN A 191 17.22 10.90 -7.48
N GLY A 192 17.24 9.74 -8.12
CA GLY A 192 17.45 9.63 -9.56
C GLY A 192 18.82 10.11 -10.07
N ASN A 193 19.76 10.44 -9.19
CA ASN A 193 21.15 10.70 -9.60
C ASN A 193 21.90 9.37 -9.82
N ARG A 194 22.98 9.39 -10.60
CA ARG A 194 23.78 8.21 -10.94
C ARG A 194 25.22 8.42 -10.53
N PHE A 195 25.48 8.18 -9.25
CA PHE A 195 26.85 8.28 -8.71
C PHE A 195 27.69 7.09 -9.18
N ARG A 196 28.95 7.35 -9.51
CA ARG A 196 29.91 6.31 -9.88
C ARG A 196 30.93 6.14 -8.77
N ASN A 197 31.41 4.91 -8.57
CA ASN A 197 32.49 4.58 -7.64
C ASN A 197 32.30 5.24 -6.26
N LEU A 198 31.07 5.20 -5.73
CA LEU A 198 30.71 5.94 -4.51
C LEU A 198 31.61 5.54 -3.33
N LEU A 199 31.90 4.24 -3.17
CA LEU A 199 32.73 3.74 -2.06
C LEU A 199 34.18 4.19 -2.12
N GLU A 200 34.66 4.62 -3.30
CA GLU A 200 36.03 5.12 -3.54
C GLU A 200 36.09 6.65 -3.56
N ASP A 201 34.97 7.35 -3.41
CA ASP A 201 34.89 8.81 -3.46
C ASP A 201 35.40 9.42 -2.14
N GLU A 202 36.52 10.16 -2.22
CA GLU A 202 37.13 10.82 -1.06
C GLU A 202 36.17 11.79 -0.35
N SER A 203 35.15 12.31 -1.06
CA SER A 203 34.16 13.21 -0.49
C SER A 203 33.27 12.53 0.56
N LEU A 204 33.25 11.18 0.60
CA LEU A 204 32.55 10.44 1.65
C LEU A 204 33.00 10.85 3.07
N ASP A 205 34.29 11.16 3.25
CA ASP A 205 34.83 11.53 4.56
C ASP A 205 34.26 12.89 5.05
N SER A 206 33.85 13.74 4.12
CA SER A 206 33.24 15.04 4.42
C SER A 206 31.75 15.01 4.68
N ILE A 207 31.05 13.89 4.40
CA ILE A 207 29.59 13.76 4.58
C ILE A 207 29.18 14.03 6.03
N GLY A 208 29.96 13.55 7.01
CA GLY A 208 29.65 13.76 8.43
C GLY A 208 29.51 15.23 8.80
N SER A 209 30.30 16.11 8.18
CA SER A 209 30.22 17.56 8.36
C SER A 209 29.12 18.19 7.50
N ALA A 210 29.04 17.80 6.24
CA ALA A 210 28.08 18.34 5.27
C ALA A 210 26.63 18.03 5.65
N PHE A 211 26.39 16.81 6.13
CA PHE A 211 25.05 16.31 6.47
C PHE A 211 24.80 16.25 7.99
N ALA A 212 25.59 16.99 8.78
CA ALA A 212 25.51 16.96 10.24
C ALA A 212 24.10 17.21 10.79
N GLY A 213 23.33 18.07 10.13
CA GLY A 213 21.96 18.40 10.51
C GLY A 213 20.87 17.61 9.77
N VAL A 214 21.23 16.77 8.79
CA VAL A 214 20.26 16.07 7.95
C VAL A 214 19.60 14.96 8.76
N ALA A 215 18.30 15.11 8.97
CA ALA A 215 17.45 14.14 9.66
C ALA A 215 16.68 13.22 8.69
N GLU A 216 16.47 13.68 7.45
CA GLU A 216 15.81 12.92 6.40
C GLU A 216 16.65 12.95 5.12
N LEU A 217 17.03 11.78 4.64
CA LEU A 217 17.83 11.59 3.42
C LEU A 217 17.07 10.72 2.44
N SER A 218 16.95 11.18 1.19
CA SER A 218 16.31 10.45 0.11
C SER A 218 17.29 10.15 -1.02
N LEU A 219 17.46 8.86 -1.33
CA LEU A 219 18.35 8.26 -2.33
C LEU A 219 17.56 7.29 -3.22
N GLU A 220 16.29 7.60 -3.48
CA GLU A 220 15.41 6.78 -4.31
C GLU A 220 15.85 6.83 -5.78
N GLU A 221 15.58 5.77 -6.52
CA GLU A 221 15.89 5.69 -7.96
C GLU A 221 17.37 5.92 -8.31
N THR A 222 18.31 5.82 -7.38
CA THR A 222 19.74 6.04 -7.64
C THR A 222 20.44 4.83 -8.25
N LEU A 223 19.84 3.64 -8.10
CA LEU A 223 20.38 2.33 -8.46
C LEU A 223 21.70 2.00 -7.74
N LEU A 224 21.91 2.57 -6.55
CA LEU A 224 23.02 2.25 -5.68
C LEU A 224 22.78 0.90 -4.99
N SER A 225 23.86 0.18 -4.74
CA SER A 225 23.83 -1.03 -3.91
C SER A 225 23.54 -0.68 -2.44
N TRP A 226 23.05 -1.67 -1.68
CA TRP A 226 22.82 -1.47 -0.25
C TRP A 226 24.07 -1.01 0.53
N GLU A 227 25.23 -1.51 0.15
CA GLU A 227 26.51 -1.13 0.75
C GLU A 227 26.83 0.34 0.49
N GLU A 228 26.62 0.83 -0.73
CA GLU A 228 26.82 2.24 -1.09
C GLU A 228 25.82 3.15 -0.37
N LEU A 229 24.53 2.77 -0.32
CA LEU A 229 23.49 3.50 0.42
C LEU A 229 23.84 3.62 1.90
N CYS A 230 24.28 2.51 2.51
CA CYS A 230 24.72 2.50 3.90
C CYS A 230 26.01 3.32 4.12
N ALA A 231 26.96 3.31 3.17
CA ALA A 231 28.18 4.09 3.28
C ALA A 231 27.90 5.59 3.42
N VAL A 232 26.87 6.11 2.74
CA VAL A 232 26.39 7.49 2.93
C VAL A 232 25.64 7.63 4.26
N ALA A 233 24.66 6.76 4.52
CA ALA A 233 23.75 6.88 5.65
C ALA A 233 24.45 6.82 7.01
N VAL A 234 25.42 5.91 7.21
CA VAL A 234 26.16 5.77 8.48
C VAL A 234 26.99 6.99 8.83
N ARG A 235 27.30 7.82 7.85
CA ARG A 235 28.05 9.08 8.04
C ARG A 235 27.14 10.27 8.40
N CYS A 236 25.82 10.10 8.40
CA CYS A 236 24.85 11.14 8.74
C CYS A 236 24.45 11.04 10.23
N PRO A 237 25.02 11.88 11.12
CA PRO A 237 24.93 11.66 12.57
C PRO A 237 23.53 11.92 13.15
N SER A 238 22.67 12.63 12.44
CA SER A 238 21.32 13.00 12.87
C SER A 238 20.22 12.27 12.10
N LEU A 239 20.56 11.26 11.28
CA LEU A 239 19.63 10.63 10.35
C LEU A 239 18.56 9.83 11.09
N ALA A 240 17.31 10.23 10.93
CA ALA A 240 16.13 9.59 11.50
C ALA A 240 15.27 8.87 10.44
N THR A 241 15.26 9.38 9.20
CA THR A 241 14.49 8.81 8.08
C THR A 241 15.39 8.61 6.86
N LEU A 242 15.40 7.40 6.33
CA LEU A 242 16.12 7.03 5.12
C LEU A 242 15.16 6.51 4.07
N ASN A 243 15.10 7.18 2.90
CA ASN A 243 14.28 6.78 1.76
C ASN A 243 15.19 6.22 0.66
N VAL A 244 15.04 4.94 0.34
CA VAL A 244 15.86 4.20 -0.64
C VAL A 244 14.98 3.31 -1.53
N GLY A 245 13.77 3.77 -1.79
CA GLY A 245 12.84 3.12 -2.72
C GLY A 245 13.35 3.07 -4.15
N SER A 246 12.79 2.17 -4.97
CA SER A 246 13.04 2.08 -6.42
C SER A 246 14.53 1.90 -6.80
N ASN A 247 15.31 1.21 -5.98
CA ASN A 247 16.74 0.95 -6.24
C ASN A 247 17.01 -0.47 -6.78
N GLN A 248 15.97 -1.27 -7.08
CA GLN A 248 16.08 -2.65 -7.56
C GLN A 248 16.83 -3.57 -6.57
N LEU A 249 16.71 -3.27 -5.26
CA LEU A 249 17.31 -4.08 -4.20
C LEU A 249 16.53 -5.41 -4.04
N ARG A 250 17.27 -6.52 -3.95
CA ARG A 250 16.69 -7.87 -3.78
C ARG A 250 17.03 -8.52 -2.45
N LEU A 251 18.14 -8.07 -1.88
CA LEU A 251 18.67 -8.57 -0.61
C LEU A 251 19.44 -7.44 0.05
N LEU A 252 19.33 -7.33 1.36
CA LEU A 252 20.14 -6.41 2.15
C LEU A 252 21.28 -7.17 2.83
N PRO A 253 22.53 -7.13 2.28
CA PRO A 253 23.68 -7.74 2.91
C PRO A 253 23.92 -7.17 4.30
N ARG A 254 24.55 -7.98 5.17
CA ARG A 254 24.93 -7.51 6.50
C ARG A 254 26.02 -6.44 6.38
N VAL A 255 25.73 -5.27 6.93
CA VAL A 255 26.65 -4.13 7.03
C VAL A 255 26.69 -3.64 8.47
N SER A 256 27.73 -2.88 8.81
CA SER A 256 27.80 -2.23 10.13
C SER A 256 26.98 -0.94 10.08
N TYR A 257 25.93 -0.85 10.87
CA TYR A 257 25.07 0.34 10.91
C TYR A 257 25.59 1.44 11.85
N LEU A 258 26.67 1.19 12.61
CA LEU A 258 27.29 2.19 13.48
C LEU A 258 26.22 3.02 14.24
N ASN A 259 26.25 4.33 14.03
CA ASN A 259 25.32 5.26 14.70
C ASN A 259 23.85 5.11 14.26
N LEU A 260 23.57 4.52 13.09
CA LEU A 260 22.20 4.38 12.57
C LEU A 260 21.32 3.55 13.50
N SER A 261 21.88 2.57 14.19
CA SER A 261 21.12 1.76 15.17
C SER A 261 20.50 2.59 16.29
N SER A 262 21.06 3.76 16.59
CA SER A 262 20.57 4.67 17.63
C SER A 262 19.72 5.83 17.11
N THR A 263 19.84 6.20 15.84
CA THR A 263 19.18 7.40 15.29
C THR A 263 18.06 7.07 14.30
N LEU A 264 18.21 6.01 13.49
CA LEU A 264 17.26 5.70 12.43
C LEU A 264 15.96 5.13 13.00
N THR A 265 14.86 5.82 12.75
CA THR A 265 13.51 5.44 13.22
C THR A 265 12.59 5.03 12.07
N SER A 266 12.88 5.44 10.84
CA SER A 266 12.04 5.15 9.68
C SER A 266 12.91 4.80 8.47
N ILE A 267 12.56 3.73 7.78
CA ILE A 267 13.18 3.35 6.52
C ILE A 267 12.11 3.06 5.47
N ASN A 268 12.29 3.68 4.30
CA ASN A 268 11.46 3.45 3.12
C ASN A 268 12.26 2.62 2.11
N LEU A 269 11.78 1.42 1.82
CA LEU A 269 12.31 0.44 0.86
C LEU A 269 11.25 0.10 -0.19
N GLU A 270 10.29 1.00 -0.43
CA GLU A 270 9.20 0.79 -1.38
C GLU A 270 9.72 0.58 -2.81
N PHE A 271 8.96 -0.17 -3.61
CA PHE A 271 9.24 -0.41 -5.03
C PHE A 271 10.65 -0.96 -5.31
N ASN A 272 11.13 -1.86 -4.46
CA ASN A 272 12.30 -2.69 -4.70
C ASN A 272 11.87 -4.11 -5.13
N ASP A 273 12.80 -5.06 -5.19
CA ASP A 273 12.56 -6.41 -5.70
C ASP A 273 12.65 -7.50 -4.59
N PHE A 274 12.33 -7.17 -3.33
CA PHE A 274 12.34 -8.14 -2.23
C PHE A 274 11.22 -9.16 -2.40
N THR A 275 11.52 -10.43 -2.09
CA THR A 275 10.58 -11.55 -2.24
C THR A 275 10.23 -12.23 -0.92
N ALA A 276 11.05 -12.03 0.12
CA ALA A 276 10.82 -12.55 1.45
C ALA A 276 11.28 -11.55 2.53
N LEU A 277 10.76 -11.69 3.76
CA LEU A 277 11.21 -10.89 4.89
C LEU A 277 12.66 -11.22 5.30
N SER A 278 13.14 -12.44 5.00
CA SER A 278 14.56 -12.81 5.21
C SER A 278 15.53 -11.96 4.39
N ASP A 279 15.11 -11.45 3.22
CA ASP A 279 15.92 -10.56 2.39
C ASP A 279 16.29 -9.26 3.15
N LEU A 280 15.53 -8.92 4.19
CA LEU A 280 15.68 -7.75 5.05
C LEU A 280 16.33 -8.06 6.41
N ALA A 281 16.85 -9.27 6.62
CA ALA A 281 17.33 -9.74 7.91
C ALA A 281 18.43 -8.84 8.52
N SER A 282 19.19 -8.11 7.71
CA SER A 282 20.22 -7.18 8.22
C SER A 282 19.62 -6.03 9.04
N LEU A 283 18.36 -5.62 8.77
CA LEU A 283 17.70 -4.53 9.51
C LEU A 283 17.33 -4.90 10.96
N THR A 284 17.37 -6.19 11.33
CA THR A 284 17.08 -6.64 12.70
C THR A 284 18.03 -6.06 13.74
N SER A 285 19.20 -5.57 13.33
CA SER A 285 20.16 -4.90 14.20
C SER A 285 19.87 -3.41 14.44
N LEU A 286 18.89 -2.82 13.76
CA LEU A 286 18.45 -1.44 13.95
C LEU A 286 17.43 -1.36 15.11
N THR A 287 17.92 -1.32 16.35
CA THR A 287 17.10 -1.44 17.56
C THR A 287 16.12 -0.28 17.79
N ASN A 288 16.33 0.88 17.15
CA ASN A 288 15.44 2.04 17.24
C ASN A 288 14.49 2.19 16.04
N LEU A 289 14.55 1.27 15.07
CA LEU A 289 13.64 1.29 13.93
C LEU A 289 12.19 1.13 14.37
N ARG A 290 11.31 2.02 13.92
CA ARG A 290 9.88 2.07 14.27
C ARG A 290 8.97 1.84 13.06
N ASN A 291 9.35 2.41 11.92
CA ASN A 291 8.55 2.37 10.70
C ASN A 291 9.34 1.70 9.59
N LEU A 292 8.76 0.64 9.03
CA LEU A 292 9.31 -0.09 7.90
C LEU A 292 8.31 -0.05 6.75
N HIS A 293 8.68 0.61 5.65
CA HIS A 293 7.85 0.75 4.46
C HIS A 293 8.37 -0.17 3.36
N LEU A 294 7.56 -1.17 2.98
CA LEU A 294 7.86 -2.21 1.99
C LEU A 294 6.84 -2.27 0.86
N LYS A 295 6.05 -1.21 0.68
CA LYS A 295 5.02 -1.14 -0.36
C LYS A 295 5.61 -1.41 -1.75
N GLY A 296 4.88 -2.16 -2.58
CA GLY A 296 5.22 -2.34 -3.99
C GLY A 296 6.47 -3.20 -4.22
N ASN A 297 6.74 -4.15 -3.32
CA ASN A 297 7.72 -5.21 -3.52
C ASN A 297 7.03 -6.51 -4.02
N ASN A 298 7.75 -7.62 -4.02
CA ASN A 298 7.23 -8.92 -4.44
C ASN A 298 7.21 -9.91 -3.26
N ILE A 299 6.99 -9.40 -2.03
CA ILE A 299 7.09 -10.21 -0.81
C ILE A 299 5.91 -11.18 -0.75
N ALA A 300 6.24 -12.48 -0.82
CA ALA A 300 5.30 -13.59 -0.76
C ALA A 300 5.55 -14.53 0.42
N ALA A 301 6.76 -14.52 1.00
CA ALA A 301 7.21 -15.45 2.02
C ALA A 301 7.86 -14.74 3.21
N VAL A 302 7.86 -15.41 4.37
CA VAL A 302 8.58 -14.91 5.56
C VAL A 302 10.08 -15.15 5.42
N SER A 303 10.49 -16.28 4.84
CA SER A 303 11.89 -16.60 4.59
C SER A 303 12.09 -17.31 3.27
N GLN A 304 13.27 -17.11 2.69
CA GLN A 304 13.74 -17.92 1.56
C GLN A 304 13.92 -19.38 1.99
N PRO A 305 13.89 -20.33 1.06
CA PRO A 305 14.26 -21.71 1.35
C PRO A 305 15.64 -21.76 2.03
N ASP A 306 15.73 -22.54 3.10
CA ASP A 306 16.96 -22.76 3.87
C ASP A 306 17.51 -21.53 4.63
N GLU A 307 16.78 -20.42 4.68
CA GLU A 307 17.14 -19.24 5.48
C GLU A 307 16.29 -19.15 6.75
N PRO A 308 16.89 -18.72 7.89
CA PRO A 308 16.13 -18.49 9.11
C PRO A 308 15.21 -17.27 8.95
N ALA A 309 13.99 -17.40 9.42
CA ALA A 309 13.07 -16.27 9.46
C ALA A 309 13.55 -15.19 10.43
N PRO A 310 13.62 -13.92 10.03
CA PRO A 310 14.13 -12.85 10.88
C PRO A 310 13.11 -12.47 11.97
N VAL A 311 13.58 -12.08 13.15
CA VAL A 311 12.76 -11.45 14.19
C VAL A 311 13.20 -10.00 14.31
N PHE A 312 12.32 -9.08 13.97
CA PHE A 312 12.58 -7.65 14.03
C PHE A 312 12.49 -7.13 15.47
N PRO A 313 13.18 -6.04 15.79
CA PRO A 313 13.11 -5.45 17.12
C PRO A 313 11.67 -5.08 17.52
N PRO A 314 11.30 -5.18 18.81
CA PRO A 314 9.98 -4.78 19.29
C PRO A 314 9.72 -3.27 19.17
N SER A 315 10.71 -2.47 18.80
CA SER A 315 10.56 -1.06 18.44
C SER A 315 9.83 -0.85 17.11
N VAL A 316 9.79 -1.86 16.21
CA VAL A 316 9.07 -1.76 14.95
C VAL A 316 7.57 -1.85 15.21
N HIS A 317 6.90 -0.70 15.13
CA HIS A 317 5.47 -0.58 15.40
C HIS A 317 4.61 -0.48 14.14
N TYR A 318 5.20 -0.02 13.04
CA TYR A 318 4.51 0.18 11.79
C TYR A 318 5.18 -0.59 10.65
N LEU A 319 4.38 -1.32 9.89
CA LEU A 319 4.80 -2.10 8.73
C LEU A 319 3.84 -1.83 7.55
N ASP A 320 4.38 -1.39 6.43
CA ASP A 320 3.63 -1.27 5.18
C ASP A 320 4.03 -2.39 4.22
N LEU A 321 3.14 -3.35 4.04
CA LEU A 321 3.24 -4.46 3.08
C LEU A 321 2.21 -4.32 1.94
N SER A 322 1.62 -3.14 1.74
CA SER A 322 0.66 -2.95 0.64
C SER A 322 1.31 -3.18 -0.73
N TYR A 323 0.54 -3.65 -1.70
CA TYR A 323 1.02 -3.95 -3.06
C TYR A 323 2.20 -4.94 -3.07
N ASN A 324 2.06 -6.05 -2.35
CA ASN A 324 2.99 -7.20 -2.35
C ASN A 324 2.25 -8.48 -2.80
N ASP A 325 2.92 -9.62 -2.69
CA ASP A 325 2.39 -10.92 -3.14
C ASP A 325 1.97 -11.84 -1.97
N VAL A 326 1.56 -11.25 -0.84
CA VAL A 326 1.10 -12.01 0.33
C VAL A 326 -0.22 -12.70 0.01
N ALA A 327 -0.17 -14.03 -0.15
CA ALA A 327 -1.31 -14.84 -0.58
C ALA A 327 -1.92 -15.73 0.54
N THR A 328 -1.25 -15.89 1.68
CA THR A 328 -1.65 -16.87 2.70
C THR A 328 -1.84 -16.24 4.08
N TRP A 329 -2.83 -16.76 4.82
CA TRP A 329 -3.07 -16.34 6.20
C TRP A 329 -1.95 -16.77 7.16
N SER A 330 -1.22 -17.85 6.85
CA SER A 330 -0.06 -18.26 7.63
C SER A 330 1.07 -17.22 7.63
N PHE A 331 1.22 -16.47 6.52
CA PHE A 331 2.13 -15.32 6.48
C PHE A 331 1.68 -14.23 7.46
N VAL A 332 0.37 -13.92 7.49
CA VAL A 332 -0.20 -12.91 8.39
C VAL A 332 -0.02 -13.34 9.85
N ASP A 333 -0.27 -14.61 10.18
CA ASP A 333 -0.06 -15.15 11.53
C ASP A 333 1.42 -15.03 11.97
N ALA A 334 2.34 -15.28 11.04
CA ALA A 334 3.77 -15.17 11.31
C ALA A 334 4.20 -13.73 11.68
N LEU A 335 3.49 -12.69 11.22
CA LEU A 335 3.80 -11.31 11.57
C LEU A 335 3.77 -11.07 13.08
N ALA A 336 2.91 -11.75 13.83
CA ALA A 336 2.86 -11.63 15.29
C ALA A 336 4.16 -12.08 15.97
N ILE A 337 4.84 -13.06 15.37
CA ILE A 337 6.11 -13.63 15.88
C ILE A 337 7.30 -12.79 15.42
N HIS A 338 7.30 -12.43 14.12
CA HIS A 338 8.44 -11.78 13.49
C HIS A 338 8.49 -10.26 13.72
N PHE A 339 7.37 -9.65 14.11
CA PHE A 339 7.24 -8.24 14.47
C PHE A 339 6.53 -8.11 15.84
N PRO A 340 7.17 -8.46 16.95
CA PRO A 340 6.50 -8.51 18.27
C PRO A 340 5.97 -7.16 18.76
N GLY A 341 6.46 -6.04 18.20
CA GLY A 341 5.98 -4.69 18.51
C GLY A 341 4.90 -4.15 17.57
N LEU A 342 4.45 -4.94 16.57
CA LEU A 342 3.56 -4.46 15.52
C LEU A 342 2.21 -3.99 16.05
N THR A 343 1.88 -2.73 15.78
CA THR A 343 0.58 -2.12 16.13
C THR A 343 -0.10 -1.45 14.95
N GLY A 344 0.63 -1.13 13.89
CA GLY A 344 0.10 -0.55 12.65
C GLY A 344 0.53 -1.37 11.44
N LEU A 345 -0.43 -1.81 10.63
CA LEU A 345 -0.19 -2.62 9.44
C LEU A 345 -0.93 -2.04 8.23
N ARG A 346 -0.25 -2.01 7.08
CA ARG A 346 -0.90 -1.88 5.77
C ARG A 346 -0.69 -3.17 5.00
N LEU A 347 -1.78 -3.77 4.54
CA LEU A 347 -1.77 -5.06 3.84
C LEU A 347 -2.69 -5.06 2.60
N SER A 348 -3.28 -3.91 2.26
CA SER A 348 -4.14 -3.75 1.07
C SER A 348 -3.41 -4.09 -0.23
N HIS A 349 -4.15 -4.46 -1.26
CA HIS A 349 -3.58 -4.85 -2.57
C HIS A 349 -2.57 -6.01 -2.47
N ASN A 350 -2.94 -7.04 -1.73
CA ASN A 350 -2.25 -8.32 -1.66
C ASN A 350 -3.23 -9.44 -2.01
N PRO A 351 -2.78 -10.54 -2.62
CA PRO A 351 -3.65 -11.66 -3.00
C PRO A 351 -4.52 -12.22 -1.86
N VAL A 352 -4.07 -12.10 -0.60
CA VAL A 352 -4.84 -12.54 0.57
C VAL A 352 -6.15 -11.76 0.75
N TYR A 353 -6.26 -10.54 0.16
CA TYR A 353 -7.48 -9.75 0.11
C TYR A 353 -8.31 -10.01 -1.14
N ASP A 354 -7.68 -10.53 -2.21
CA ASP A 354 -8.29 -10.76 -3.52
C ASP A 354 -8.58 -12.25 -3.76
N ALA A 355 -8.24 -13.13 -2.79
CA ALA A 355 -8.38 -14.58 -2.94
C ALA A 355 -9.84 -14.93 -3.26
N GLU A 356 -10.08 -15.29 -4.52
CA GLU A 356 -11.29 -15.95 -4.94
C GLU A 356 -11.43 -17.24 -4.12
N ALA A 357 -12.38 -17.26 -3.20
CA ALA A 357 -12.79 -18.50 -2.58
C ALA A 357 -13.27 -19.42 -3.71
N ASP A 358 -12.80 -20.66 -3.72
CA ASP A 358 -13.08 -21.73 -4.71
C ASP A 358 -14.59 -22.05 -4.85
N ASP A 359 -15.46 -21.36 -4.15
CA ASP A 359 -16.91 -21.39 -4.24
C ASP A 359 -17.45 -19.95 -4.40
N LYS A 360 -17.69 -19.53 -5.63
CA LYS A 360 -18.66 -18.53 -6.17
C LYS A 360 -19.17 -17.38 -5.26
N LYS A 361 -18.54 -17.10 -4.14
CA LYS A 361 -18.67 -15.88 -3.33
C LYS A 361 -17.27 -15.41 -3.01
N ALA A 362 -16.80 -14.41 -3.74
CA ALA A 362 -15.62 -13.64 -3.36
C ALA A 362 -15.72 -13.31 -1.87
N SER A 363 -14.69 -13.69 -1.09
CA SER A 363 -14.50 -13.16 0.25
C SER A 363 -14.42 -11.64 0.08
N SER A 364 -15.31 -10.89 0.72
CA SER A 364 -15.29 -9.45 0.55
C SER A 364 -13.99 -8.92 1.18
N SER A 365 -13.46 -7.83 0.64
CA SER A 365 -12.32 -7.12 1.24
C SER A 365 -12.53 -6.84 2.74
N GLU A 366 -13.80 -6.70 3.15
CA GLU A 366 -14.23 -6.55 4.54
C GLU A 366 -13.98 -7.81 5.38
N GLU A 367 -14.25 -9.01 4.85
CA GLU A 367 -13.94 -10.27 5.55
C GLU A 367 -12.44 -10.43 5.77
N SER A 368 -11.63 -10.12 4.77
CA SER A 368 -10.16 -10.16 4.89
C SER A 368 -9.65 -9.13 5.89
N HIS A 369 -10.29 -7.96 5.97
CA HIS A 369 -10.00 -6.93 6.98
C HIS A 369 -10.29 -7.47 8.39
N MET A 370 -11.47 -8.05 8.62
CA MET A 370 -11.83 -8.66 9.90
C MET A 370 -10.89 -9.82 10.26
N PHE A 371 -10.54 -10.69 9.31
CA PHE A 371 -9.60 -11.78 9.54
C PHE A 371 -8.21 -11.28 9.95
N THR A 372 -7.72 -10.21 9.34
CA THR A 372 -6.44 -9.61 9.71
C THR A 372 -6.46 -9.10 11.15
N ILE A 373 -7.52 -8.38 11.55
CA ILE A 373 -7.69 -7.88 12.92
C ILE A 373 -7.76 -9.02 13.92
N ALA A 374 -8.54 -10.06 13.60
CA ALA A 374 -8.72 -11.21 14.50
C ALA A 374 -7.44 -12.02 14.70
N ARG A 375 -6.59 -12.16 13.67
CA ARG A 375 -5.32 -12.90 13.73
C ARG A 375 -4.21 -12.14 14.46
N LEU A 376 -4.24 -10.80 14.45
CA LEU A 376 -3.20 -9.94 15.03
C LEU A 376 -3.72 -9.18 16.25
N ALA A 377 -3.58 -9.79 17.44
CA ALA A 377 -4.12 -9.29 18.71
C ALA A 377 -3.72 -7.85 19.04
N ASN A 378 -2.47 -7.46 18.74
CA ASN A 378 -1.89 -6.18 19.15
C ASN A 378 -2.14 -5.04 18.14
N LEU A 379 -2.83 -5.30 17.03
CA LEU A 379 -3.01 -4.32 15.97
C LEU A 379 -3.93 -3.19 16.44
N LYS A 380 -3.50 -1.94 16.28
CA LYS A 380 -4.25 -0.72 16.63
C LYS A 380 -4.71 0.05 15.40
N SER A 381 -4.07 -0.18 14.26
CA SER A 381 -4.48 0.39 12.98
C SER A 381 -4.23 -0.59 11.84
N LEU A 382 -5.16 -0.68 10.90
CA LEU A 382 -5.07 -1.49 9.69
C LEU A 382 -5.52 -0.65 8.49
N ASN A 383 -4.68 -0.58 7.45
CA ASN A 383 -4.94 0.17 6.22
C ASN A 383 -5.41 1.61 6.49
N PHE A 384 -4.71 2.32 7.40
CA PHE A 384 -5.01 3.67 7.91
C PHE A 384 -6.25 3.80 8.80
N ALA A 385 -7.11 2.81 8.89
CA ALA A 385 -8.23 2.82 9.84
C ALA A 385 -7.76 2.44 11.24
N ALA A 386 -8.20 3.16 12.25
CA ALA A 386 -7.99 2.76 13.64
C ALA A 386 -8.85 1.52 13.97
N VAL A 387 -8.28 0.58 14.72
CA VAL A 387 -8.99 -0.61 15.20
C VAL A 387 -9.56 -0.31 16.58
N THR A 388 -10.86 -0.03 16.65
CA THR A 388 -11.56 0.20 17.92
C THR A 388 -11.77 -1.13 18.68
N THR A 389 -12.15 -1.03 19.96
CA THR A 389 -12.52 -2.21 20.76
C THR A 389 -13.71 -2.95 20.15
N ALA A 390 -14.68 -2.22 19.59
CA ALA A 390 -15.85 -2.79 18.93
C ALA A 390 -15.46 -3.54 17.65
N ASP A 391 -14.61 -2.93 16.80
CA ASP A 391 -14.11 -3.57 15.57
C ASP A 391 -13.37 -4.85 15.88
N ARG A 392 -12.54 -4.85 16.92
CA ARG A 392 -11.81 -6.03 17.36
C ARG A 392 -12.75 -7.14 17.83
N THR A 393 -13.69 -6.82 18.71
CA THR A 393 -14.67 -7.80 19.19
C THR A 393 -15.47 -8.41 18.03
N ASN A 394 -15.95 -7.56 17.12
CA ASN A 394 -16.69 -8.01 15.94
C ASN A 394 -15.84 -8.92 15.04
N ALA A 395 -14.62 -8.52 14.76
CA ALA A 395 -13.68 -9.29 13.94
C ALA A 395 -13.34 -10.65 14.55
N GLU A 396 -13.06 -10.70 15.85
CA GLU A 396 -12.68 -11.92 16.56
C GLU A 396 -13.86 -12.90 16.66
N MET A 397 -15.07 -12.42 16.95
CA MET A 397 -16.27 -13.26 16.95
C MET A 397 -16.64 -13.74 15.56
N PHE A 398 -16.55 -12.89 14.54
CA PHE A 398 -16.74 -13.30 13.15
C PHE A 398 -15.75 -14.40 12.77
N TYR A 399 -14.49 -14.24 13.11
CA TYR A 399 -13.43 -15.22 12.86
C TYR A 399 -13.74 -16.57 13.53
N LEU A 400 -14.16 -16.59 14.81
CA LEU A 400 -14.60 -17.79 15.51
C LEU A 400 -15.77 -18.48 14.78
N SER A 401 -16.75 -17.70 14.30
CA SER A 401 -17.86 -18.27 13.55
C SER A 401 -17.42 -18.94 12.23
N ARG A 402 -16.39 -18.38 11.58
CA ARG A 402 -15.83 -18.98 10.36
C ARG A 402 -15.03 -20.25 10.66
N ILE A 403 -14.30 -20.30 11.77
CA ILE A 403 -13.63 -21.52 12.23
C ILE A 403 -14.67 -22.61 12.54
N ALA A 404 -15.75 -22.27 13.26
CA ALA A 404 -16.84 -23.22 13.53
C ALA A 404 -17.45 -23.79 12.23
N LYS A 405 -17.65 -22.94 11.21
CA LYS A 405 -18.11 -23.40 9.89
C LYS A 405 -17.13 -24.37 9.24
N GLN A 406 -15.83 -24.11 9.33
CA GLN A 406 -14.80 -25.03 8.80
C GLN A 406 -14.79 -26.36 9.58
N LEU A 407 -14.85 -26.30 10.92
CA LEU A 407 -14.93 -27.49 11.77
C LEU A 407 -16.19 -28.32 11.47
N ALA A 408 -17.32 -27.69 11.14
CA ALA A 408 -18.54 -28.38 10.77
C ALA A 408 -18.43 -29.17 9.45
N THR A 409 -17.48 -28.85 8.58
CA THR A 409 -17.25 -29.55 7.29
C THR A 409 -16.37 -30.79 7.41
N VAL A 410 -15.70 -30.97 8.53
CA VAL A 410 -14.75 -32.09 8.75
C VAL A 410 -15.22 -32.99 9.91
N PRO A 411 -14.84 -34.30 9.92
CA PRO A 411 -15.10 -35.17 11.06
C PRO A 411 -14.26 -34.72 12.29
N GLU A 412 -14.71 -35.02 13.49
CA GLU A 412 -14.03 -34.68 14.75
C GLU A 412 -12.56 -35.08 14.77
N SER A 413 -12.22 -36.23 14.19
CA SER A 413 -10.83 -36.70 14.11
C SER A 413 -9.91 -35.81 13.28
N ALA A 414 -10.47 -34.97 12.40
CA ALA A 414 -9.70 -34.06 11.53
C ALA A 414 -9.69 -32.60 12.05
N GLU A 415 -10.41 -32.27 13.12
CA GLU A 415 -10.43 -30.93 13.73
C GLU A 415 -9.03 -30.41 14.06
N PRO A 416 -8.10 -31.18 14.65
CA PRO A 416 -6.76 -30.68 14.96
C PRO A 416 -6.04 -30.13 13.73
N SER A 417 -6.27 -30.71 12.54
CA SER A 417 -5.66 -30.25 11.28
C SER A 417 -6.20 -28.89 10.81
N VAL A 418 -7.46 -28.59 11.14
CA VAL A 418 -8.06 -27.26 10.87
C VAL A 418 -7.54 -26.26 11.90
N LEU A 419 -7.55 -26.63 13.20
CA LEU A 419 -7.16 -25.71 14.28
C LEU A 419 -5.71 -25.27 14.21
N VAL A 420 -4.80 -26.08 13.67
CA VAL A 420 -3.41 -25.69 13.41
C VAL A 420 -3.31 -24.46 12.50
N GLN A 421 -4.30 -24.23 11.62
CA GLN A 421 -4.35 -23.05 10.74
C GLN A 421 -4.87 -21.80 11.43
N HIS A 422 -5.29 -21.93 12.70
CA HIS A 422 -5.90 -20.85 13.48
C HIS A 422 -5.22 -20.70 14.84
N PRO A 423 -3.99 -20.13 14.90
CA PRO A 423 -3.17 -20.09 16.13
C PRO A 423 -3.85 -19.44 17.33
N ARG A 424 -4.75 -18.48 17.10
CA ARG A 424 -5.47 -17.77 18.17
C ARG A 424 -6.78 -18.44 18.60
N TYR A 425 -7.15 -19.59 18.01
CA TYR A 425 -8.45 -20.23 18.31
C TYR A 425 -8.63 -20.46 19.83
N GLY A 426 -7.66 -21.08 20.50
CA GLY A 426 -7.76 -21.34 21.95
C GLY A 426 -7.91 -20.05 22.77
N GLU A 427 -7.07 -19.04 22.51
CA GLU A 427 -7.16 -17.73 23.18
C GLU A 427 -8.55 -17.10 22.99
N LEU A 428 -9.09 -17.15 21.78
CA LEU A 428 -10.40 -16.56 21.47
C LEU A 428 -11.56 -17.35 22.13
N CYS A 429 -11.44 -18.66 22.22
CA CYS A 429 -12.41 -19.48 22.98
C CYS A 429 -12.37 -19.16 24.48
N ASP A 430 -11.22 -18.89 25.05
CA ASP A 430 -11.10 -18.47 26.46
C ASP A 430 -11.80 -17.11 26.71
N ILE A 431 -11.77 -16.20 25.72
CA ILE A 431 -12.38 -14.87 25.83
C ILE A 431 -13.89 -14.90 25.56
N TYR A 432 -14.32 -15.60 24.49
CA TYR A 432 -15.69 -15.51 23.95
C TYR A 432 -16.53 -16.77 24.17
N GLY A 433 -15.91 -17.87 24.63
CA GLY A 433 -16.50 -19.20 24.68
C GLY A 433 -16.28 -19.99 23.40
N GLU A 434 -16.40 -21.31 23.51
CA GLU A 434 -16.29 -22.21 22.35
C GLU A 434 -17.53 -22.04 21.44
N PRO A 435 -17.32 -21.91 20.12
CA PRO A 435 -18.45 -21.78 19.19
C PRO A 435 -19.17 -23.12 18.98
N ASP A 436 -20.48 -23.09 18.83
CA ASP A 436 -21.28 -24.28 18.52
C ASP A 436 -20.94 -24.81 17.13
N VAL A 437 -20.42 -26.04 17.05
CA VAL A 437 -20.11 -26.71 15.79
C VAL A 437 -21.28 -27.60 15.36
N VAL A 438 -22.13 -27.06 14.51
CA VAL A 438 -23.29 -27.81 14.00
C VAL A 438 -22.89 -28.63 12.76
N ARG A 439 -22.56 -29.90 12.96
CA ARG A 439 -22.29 -30.84 11.84
C ARG A 439 -23.58 -31.29 11.21
N ARG A 440 -23.72 -31.04 9.92
CA ARG A 440 -24.83 -31.58 9.12
C ARG A 440 -24.46 -33.00 8.71
N ASN A 441 -25.32 -33.99 9.06
CA ASN A 441 -25.19 -35.34 8.51
C ASN A 441 -25.38 -35.25 6.99
N GLU A 442 -24.37 -35.65 6.23
CA GLU A 442 -24.46 -35.73 4.76
C GLU A 442 -25.53 -36.77 4.39
N ILE A 443 -26.67 -36.28 3.98
CA ILE A 443 -27.70 -37.16 3.39
C ILE A 443 -27.34 -37.36 1.92
N ASN A 444 -27.22 -38.64 1.50
CA ASN A 444 -26.92 -38.97 0.10
C ASN A 444 -27.92 -38.23 -0.83
N PRO A 445 -27.43 -37.39 -1.76
CA PRO A 445 -28.30 -36.56 -2.62
C PRO A 445 -29.20 -37.39 -3.55
N ALA A 446 -28.96 -38.68 -3.71
CA ALA A 446 -29.85 -39.59 -4.44
C ALA A 446 -31.13 -39.98 -3.67
N PHE A 447 -31.11 -39.85 -2.34
CA PHE A 447 -32.28 -40.20 -1.53
C PHE A 447 -33.35 -39.10 -1.58
N LEU A 448 -34.63 -39.51 -1.45
CA LEU A 448 -35.76 -38.58 -1.39
C LEU A 448 -35.60 -37.57 -0.25
N GLU A 449 -35.02 -37.99 0.86
CA GLU A 449 -34.77 -37.14 2.04
C GLU A 449 -33.87 -35.93 1.73
N ALA A 450 -32.88 -36.05 0.84
CA ALA A 450 -32.04 -34.94 0.39
C ALA A 450 -32.81 -33.89 -0.43
N ARG A 451 -33.97 -34.26 -0.99
CA ARG A 451 -34.79 -33.39 -1.82
C ARG A 451 -35.91 -32.70 -1.02
N LEU A 452 -36.07 -33.05 0.24
CA LEU A 452 -37.08 -32.51 1.16
C LEU A 452 -36.42 -31.60 2.19
N VAL A 453 -37.01 -30.44 2.42
CA VAL A 453 -36.69 -29.56 3.54
C VAL A 453 -37.72 -29.75 4.62
N THR A 454 -37.31 -30.02 5.84
CA THR A 454 -38.17 -30.02 7.01
C THR A 454 -38.39 -28.58 7.46
N VAL A 455 -39.55 -28.02 7.19
CA VAL A 455 -39.87 -26.65 7.55
C VAL A 455 -40.68 -26.63 8.84
N GLY A 456 -40.12 -26.05 9.89
CA GLY A 456 -40.79 -25.76 11.15
C GLY A 456 -41.43 -24.36 11.08
N PHE A 457 -42.72 -24.32 10.75
CA PHE A 457 -43.49 -23.08 10.81
C PHE A 457 -43.88 -22.75 12.24
N HIS A 458 -43.69 -21.51 12.65
CA HIS A 458 -44.16 -21.04 13.97
C HIS A 458 -44.79 -19.66 13.91
N ARG A 459 -45.62 -19.37 14.88
CA ARG A 459 -46.37 -18.12 15.03
C ARG A 459 -46.35 -17.65 16.49
N ASP A 460 -46.57 -16.37 16.71
CA ASP A 460 -46.73 -15.75 18.03
C ASP A 460 -45.55 -16.06 19.00
N GLY A 461 -44.32 -15.85 18.57
CA GLY A 461 -43.14 -16.11 19.39
C GLY A 461 -42.89 -17.59 19.71
N GLY A 462 -43.34 -18.50 18.82
CA GLY A 462 -43.10 -19.93 18.95
C GLY A 462 -44.20 -20.70 19.73
N LYS A 463 -45.27 -20.04 20.19
CA LYS A 463 -46.37 -20.67 20.92
C LYS A 463 -47.14 -21.70 20.07
N GLU A 464 -47.27 -21.45 18.78
CA GLU A 464 -47.86 -22.39 17.84
C GLU A 464 -46.81 -22.82 16.82
N ARG A 465 -46.38 -24.09 16.86
CA ARG A 465 -45.36 -24.65 15.96
C ARG A 465 -45.92 -25.86 15.22
N LYS A 466 -45.74 -25.87 13.88
CA LYS A 466 -46.17 -26.97 13.00
C LYS A 466 -45.04 -27.28 12.01
N SER A 467 -44.70 -28.56 11.83
CA SER A 467 -43.64 -28.98 10.92
C SER A 467 -44.20 -29.71 9.71
N ARG A 468 -43.57 -29.51 8.56
CA ARG A 468 -43.84 -30.21 7.30
C ARG A 468 -42.56 -30.44 6.51
N ARG A 469 -42.44 -31.60 5.85
CA ARG A 469 -41.43 -31.87 4.84
C ARG A 469 -41.90 -31.34 3.49
N ILE A 470 -41.16 -30.44 2.89
CA ILE A 470 -41.51 -29.73 1.65
C ILE A 470 -40.40 -29.97 0.62
N PRO A 471 -40.72 -30.34 -0.64
CA PRO A 471 -39.71 -30.47 -1.69
C PRO A 471 -38.98 -29.14 -1.92
N ARG A 472 -37.65 -29.23 -2.10
CA ARG A 472 -36.80 -28.06 -2.41
C ARG A 472 -37.23 -27.34 -3.68
N SER A 473 -37.87 -28.05 -4.61
CA SER A 473 -38.39 -27.52 -5.87
C SER A 473 -39.70 -26.72 -5.75
N PHE A 474 -40.35 -26.69 -4.57
CA PHE A 474 -41.54 -25.88 -4.38
C PHE A 474 -41.17 -24.40 -4.38
N ASP A 475 -41.96 -23.60 -5.10
CA ASP A 475 -41.84 -22.16 -5.08
C ASP A 475 -42.37 -21.55 -3.79
N ILE A 476 -42.04 -20.30 -3.54
CA ILE A 476 -42.49 -19.60 -2.30
C ILE A 476 -44.01 -19.46 -2.25
N TYR A 477 -44.72 -19.39 -3.38
CA TYR A 477 -46.20 -19.39 -3.40
C TYR A 477 -46.77 -20.68 -2.85
N ALA A 478 -46.23 -21.84 -3.26
CA ALA A 478 -46.65 -23.13 -2.73
C ALA A 478 -46.34 -23.26 -1.24
N VAL A 479 -45.20 -22.78 -0.78
CA VAL A 479 -44.83 -22.77 0.65
C VAL A 479 -45.77 -21.89 1.45
N LYS A 480 -46.17 -20.70 0.96
CA LYS A 480 -47.18 -19.84 1.56
C LYS A 480 -48.55 -20.53 1.61
N GLY A 481 -48.92 -21.26 0.55
CA GLY A 481 -50.12 -22.05 0.51
C GLY A 481 -50.18 -23.11 1.60
N ILE A 482 -49.07 -23.81 1.85
CA ILE A 482 -48.91 -24.78 2.92
C ILE A 482 -49.04 -24.11 4.30
N ALA A 483 -48.30 -23.01 4.52
CA ALA A 483 -48.35 -22.25 5.76
C ALA A 483 -49.79 -21.73 6.06
N GLY A 484 -50.44 -21.17 5.03
CA GLY A 484 -51.82 -20.70 5.13
C GLY A 484 -52.81 -21.81 5.56
N LYS A 485 -52.66 -23.01 4.97
CA LYS A 485 -53.48 -24.17 5.33
C LYS A 485 -53.20 -24.66 6.76
N LEU A 486 -51.92 -24.62 7.19
CA LEU A 486 -51.54 -25.05 8.54
C LEU A 486 -52.10 -24.14 9.63
N PHE A 487 -52.13 -22.84 9.41
CA PHE A 487 -52.55 -21.84 10.40
C PHE A 487 -53.96 -21.29 10.16
N GLY A 488 -54.66 -21.80 9.15
CA GLY A 488 -56.04 -21.35 8.85
C GLY A 488 -56.12 -19.91 8.33
N MET A 489 -55.07 -19.46 7.64
CA MET A 489 -54.94 -18.09 7.15
C MET A 489 -54.90 -18.02 5.62
N SER A 490 -55.36 -16.91 5.05
CA SER A 490 -55.23 -16.70 3.60
C SER A 490 -53.75 -16.54 3.19
N PRO A 491 -53.24 -17.33 2.22
CA PRO A 491 -51.86 -17.23 1.78
C PRO A 491 -51.42 -15.83 1.33
N LEU A 492 -52.35 -15.06 0.73
CA LEU A 492 -52.07 -13.69 0.27
C LEU A 492 -51.94 -12.67 1.42
N LYS A 493 -52.31 -13.05 2.63
CA LYS A 493 -52.23 -12.21 3.83
C LYS A 493 -51.17 -12.71 4.81
N LEU A 494 -50.17 -13.48 4.32
CA LEU A 494 -49.09 -14.00 5.13
C LEU A 494 -47.75 -13.41 4.69
N ARG A 495 -46.90 -13.17 5.67
CA ARG A 495 -45.45 -12.95 5.51
C ARG A 495 -44.73 -14.17 6.05
N LEU A 496 -43.73 -14.62 5.31
CA LEU A 496 -42.84 -15.71 5.73
C LEU A 496 -41.44 -15.15 5.92
N THR A 497 -40.86 -15.32 7.09
CA THR A 497 -39.51 -14.92 7.42
C THR A 497 -38.73 -16.15 7.84
N TRP A 498 -37.65 -16.43 7.12
CA TRP A 498 -36.72 -17.50 7.47
C TRP A 498 -35.75 -17.01 8.55
N GLU A 499 -35.71 -17.72 9.69
CA GLU A 499 -34.75 -17.49 10.75
C GLU A 499 -33.52 -18.37 10.49
N THR A 500 -32.44 -17.76 10.12
CA THR A 500 -31.23 -18.50 9.71
C THR A 500 -30.53 -19.19 10.87
N GLY A 501 -30.81 -18.77 12.11
CA GLY A 501 -30.07 -19.19 13.30
C GLY A 501 -28.71 -18.48 13.45
N GLU A 502 -28.33 -17.64 12.49
CA GLU A 502 -27.11 -16.86 12.51
C GLU A 502 -27.35 -15.49 13.16
N TRP A 503 -26.30 -14.94 13.75
CA TRP A 503 -26.31 -13.62 14.36
C TRP A 503 -25.34 -12.74 13.60
N ASP A 504 -25.80 -11.55 13.22
CA ASP A 504 -24.95 -10.53 12.60
C ASP A 504 -24.61 -9.44 13.62
N PRO A 505 -23.36 -8.96 13.64
CA PRO A 505 -23.00 -7.80 14.43
C PRO A 505 -23.69 -6.56 13.87
N VAL A 506 -24.22 -5.70 14.73
CA VAL A 506 -24.79 -4.41 14.33
C VAL A 506 -23.64 -3.47 14.01
N ALA A 507 -23.42 -3.20 12.75
CA ALA A 507 -22.48 -2.18 12.32
C ALA A 507 -23.02 -0.78 12.69
N GLY A 508 -22.23 -0.02 13.47
CA GLY A 508 -22.42 1.42 13.62
C GLY A 508 -23.57 1.83 14.54
N TYR A 509 -23.31 1.85 15.83
CA TYR A 509 -23.96 2.78 16.75
C TYR A 509 -22.85 3.54 17.47
N ASP A 510 -22.60 4.76 17.01
CA ASP A 510 -21.77 5.75 17.69
C ASP A 510 -22.62 6.34 18.82
N ASP A 511 -22.30 5.99 20.07
CA ASP A 511 -22.79 6.74 21.21
C ASP A 511 -22.07 8.09 21.18
N GLY A 512 -22.78 9.09 20.67
CA GLY A 512 -22.27 10.47 20.55
C GLY A 512 -21.72 11.01 21.86
N HIS A 513 -20.41 11.11 21.93
CA HIS A 513 -19.73 12.17 22.66
C HIS A 513 -18.83 12.89 21.67
N GLY A 514 -19.30 14.09 21.34
CA GLY A 514 -18.56 15.01 20.51
C GLY A 514 -17.24 15.39 21.13
N ASP A 515 -16.23 15.41 20.30
CA ASP A 515 -15.28 16.50 20.38
C ASP A 515 -14.84 16.92 18.98
N SER A 516 -15.01 18.18 18.74
CA SER A 516 -14.70 18.88 17.51
C SER A 516 -13.21 19.15 17.43
N SER A 517 -12.57 18.89 16.30
CA SER A 517 -11.68 19.87 15.68
C SER A 517 -11.02 19.33 14.41
N ASP A 518 -11.31 20.01 13.37
CA ASP A 518 -10.44 20.73 12.45
C ASP A 518 -9.78 19.94 11.32
N SER A 519 -10.35 20.23 10.18
CA SER A 519 -9.84 20.50 8.81
C SER A 519 -8.49 19.94 8.36
N SER A 520 -8.51 19.31 7.21
CA SER A 520 -7.86 19.87 6.02
C SER A 520 -8.18 19.06 4.76
N ASP A 521 -8.51 19.79 3.73
CA ASP A 521 -8.78 19.49 2.35
C ASP A 521 -7.82 18.49 1.70
N ASP A 522 -8.37 17.55 0.92
CA ASP A 522 -7.75 17.18 -0.36
C ASP A 522 -8.82 16.67 -1.34
N ASP A 523 -8.90 17.36 -2.46
CA ASP A 523 -9.81 17.16 -3.57
C ASP A 523 -9.47 15.88 -4.35
N GLY A 524 -10.46 15.07 -4.64
CA GLY A 524 -10.37 13.97 -5.60
C GLY A 524 -11.75 13.69 -6.20
N ASP A 525 -12.00 14.29 -7.38
CA ASP A 525 -13.15 14.02 -8.24
C ASP A 525 -13.27 12.54 -8.58
N ASP A 526 -14.40 11.95 -8.29
CA ASP A 526 -14.94 10.83 -9.05
C ASP A 526 -16.47 10.96 -9.15
N GLU A 527 -16.93 11.15 -10.38
CA GLU A 527 -18.33 11.17 -10.78
C GLU A 527 -18.97 9.81 -10.51
N GLU A 528 -19.92 9.72 -9.60
CA GLU A 528 -20.86 8.60 -9.53
C GLU A 528 -22.28 9.06 -9.86
N GLU A 529 -22.84 8.40 -10.89
CA GLU A 529 -24.23 8.51 -11.31
C GLU A 529 -25.19 8.18 -10.16
N GLU A 530 -26.04 9.14 -9.82
CA GLU A 530 -27.19 8.95 -8.96
C GLU A 530 -28.20 7.99 -9.59
N ILE A 531 -28.38 6.82 -8.99
CA ILE A 531 -29.60 6.03 -9.14
C ILE A 531 -30.42 6.21 -7.86
N ALA A 532 -31.45 7.00 -7.96
CA ALA A 532 -32.44 7.20 -6.93
C ALA A 532 -33.14 5.87 -6.59
N HIS A 533 -33.00 5.39 -5.38
CA HIS A 533 -33.90 4.40 -4.78
C HIS A 533 -34.69 5.02 -3.64
N ASP A 534 -35.96 5.09 -3.93
CA ASP A 534 -37.09 5.44 -3.08
C ASP A 534 -37.03 4.71 -1.72
N ALA A 535 -36.86 5.47 -0.64
CA ALA A 535 -36.86 4.97 0.72
C ALA A 535 -38.31 5.00 1.25
N THR A 536 -38.98 3.87 1.19
CA THR A 536 -40.21 3.69 1.93
C THR A 536 -39.93 3.02 3.28
N ASP A 537 -40.31 3.73 4.31
CA ASP A 537 -40.46 3.40 5.72
C ASP A 537 -40.82 1.92 5.97
N GLY A 538 -40.01 1.22 6.74
CA GLY A 538 -40.25 -0.14 7.23
C GLY A 538 -39.90 -0.25 8.71
N ASN A 539 -40.91 -0.07 9.52
CA ASN A 539 -40.98 -0.28 10.97
C ASN A 539 -40.25 -1.57 11.41
N ILE A 540 -39.12 -1.44 12.10
CA ILE A 540 -38.35 -2.55 12.66
C ILE A 540 -38.98 -2.94 14.01
N GLY A 541 -39.65 -4.10 14.03
CA GLY A 541 -40.16 -4.71 15.26
C GLY A 541 -39.03 -5.08 16.21
N ALA A 542 -39.17 -4.68 17.47
CA ALA A 542 -38.26 -4.97 18.55
C ALA A 542 -38.13 -6.48 18.81
N GLY A 543 -37.01 -7.09 18.40
CA GLY A 543 -36.61 -8.44 18.80
C GLY A 543 -35.90 -8.42 20.14
N GLU A 544 -36.15 -9.43 20.96
CA GLU A 544 -35.62 -9.57 22.32
C GLU A 544 -34.09 -9.40 22.40
N ILE A 545 -33.66 -8.47 23.25
CA ILE A 545 -32.26 -8.15 23.55
C ILE A 545 -31.80 -9.14 24.64
N ASN A 546 -30.86 -10.01 24.29
CA ASN A 546 -30.20 -10.84 25.27
C ASN A 546 -28.89 -10.13 25.70
N SER A 547 -28.85 -9.72 26.96
CA SER A 547 -27.81 -8.89 27.56
C SER A 547 -26.55 -9.70 27.89
N LYS A 548 -25.67 -9.93 26.91
CA LYS A 548 -24.23 -10.18 27.12
C LYS A 548 -23.45 -9.51 26.01
N SER A 549 -22.74 -8.46 26.38
CA SER A 549 -21.68 -7.72 25.67
C SER A 549 -21.66 -7.81 24.13
N GLY A 550 -22.30 -6.86 23.48
CA GLY A 550 -22.28 -6.69 22.03
C GLY A 550 -23.68 -6.74 21.44
N ARG A 551 -24.03 -5.73 20.65
CA ARG A 551 -25.33 -5.72 19.96
C ARG A 551 -25.28 -6.66 18.77
N TRP A 552 -25.91 -7.82 18.88
CA TRP A 552 -26.08 -8.78 17.81
C TRP A 552 -27.54 -8.79 17.36
N ILE A 553 -27.80 -8.84 16.06
CA ILE A 553 -29.12 -9.02 15.48
C ILE A 553 -29.20 -10.41 14.87
N LYS A 554 -30.27 -11.14 15.17
CA LYS A 554 -30.56 -12.41 14.51
C LYS A 554 -30.76 -12.17 13.02
N ARG A 555 -30.02 -12.90 12.18
CA ARG A 555 -30.18 -12.82 10.73
C ARG A 555 -31.51 -13.44 10.33
N GLU A 556 -32.39 -12.62 9.82
CA GLU A 556 -33.71 -13.01 9.33
C GLU A 556 -33.82 -12.66 7.84
N VAL A 557 -34.36 -13.59 7.05
CA VAL A 557 -34.52 -13.40 5.62
C VAL A 557 -35.97 -13.45 5.24
N LEU A 558 -36.49 -12.35 4.70
CA LEU A 558 -37.84 -12.29 4.18
C LEU A 558 -37.98 -13.13 2.91
N LEU A 559 -38.85 -14.16 2.94
CA LEU A 559 -39.17 -14.96 1.77
C LEU A 559 -40.18 -14.22 0.89
N ARG A 560 -39.70 -13.47 -0.08
CA ARG A 560 -40.53 -12.67 -0.99
C ARG A 560 -41.38 -13.58 -1.89
N ASP A 561 -42.60 -13.15 -2.17
CA ASP A 561 -43.51 -13.84 -3.08
C ASP A 561 -42.89 -13.94 -4.49
N GLY A 562 -42.89 -15.16 -5.04
CA GLY A 562 -42.32 -15.36 -6.37
C GLY A 562 -42.17 -16.82 -6.74
N PRO A 563 -41.80 -17.09 -8.00
CA PRO A 563 -41.59 -18.45 -8.52
C PRO A 563 -40.25 -19.04 -8.08
N LYS A 564 -39.50 -18.35 -7.22
CA LYS A 564 -38.19 -18.83 -6.73
C LYS A 564 -38.41 -20.05 -5.85
N GLN A 565 -37.67 -21.14 -6.11
CA GLN A 565 -37.82 -22.39 -5.37
C GLN A 565 -37.23 -22.27 -3.96
N LEU A 566 -37.89 -22.96 -3.00
CA LEU A 566 -37.47 -22.97 -1.60
C LEU A 566 -36.00 -23.30 -1.40
N GLY A 567 -35.50 -24.29 -2.14
CA GLY A 567 -34.10 -24.70 -2.04
C GLY A 567 -33.06 -23.66 -2.46
N TYR A 568 -33.48 -22.55 -3.10
CA TYR A 568 -32.63 -21.40 -3.40
C TYR A 568 -32.83 -20.22 -2.44
N CYS A 569 -33.83 -20.34 -1.56
CA CYS A 569 -34.18 -19.26 -0.62
C CYS A 569 -33.77 -19.56 0.80
N VAL A 570 -33.56 -20.83 1.15
CA VAL A 570 -33.18 -21.28 2.49
C VAL A 570 -31.98 -22.22 2.41
N ASP A 571 -31.19 -22.22 3.44
CA ASP A 571 -30.04 -23.13 3.55
C ASP A 571 -30.34 -24.26 4.54
N GLY A 572 -29.87 -25.48 4.19
CA GLY A 572 -30.05 -26.66 5.01
C GLY A 572 -31.30 -27.49 4.69
N LEU A 573 -31.48 -28.56 5.47
CA LEU A 573 -32.57 -29.51 5.37
C LEU A 573 -33.64 -29.32 6.47
N ASP A 574 -33.30 -28.60 7.55
CA ASP A 574 -34.18 -28.23 8.65
C ASP A 574 -34.15 -26.70 8.77
N VAL A 575 -35.30 -26.05 8.57
CA VAL A 575 -35.39 -24.60 8.57
C VAL A 575 -36.56 -24.13 9.46
N SER A 576 -36.36 -23.02 10.15
CA SER A 576 -37.38 -22.35 10.94
C SER A 576 -37.95 -21.16 10.18
N ILE A 577 -39.26 -21.16 9.95
CA ILE A 577 -39.94 -20.06 9.24
C ILE A 577 -41.03 -19.47 10.16
N ARG A 578 -40.86 -18.17 10.45
CA ARG A 578 -41.85 -17.40 11.15
C ARG A 578 -42.99 -16.99 10.20
N VAL A 579 -44.21 -17.21 10.63
CA VAL A 579 -45.45 -16.89 9.90
C VAL A 579 -46.15 -15.72 10.56
N GLU A 580 -46.26 -14.63 9.83
CA GLU A 580 -46.89 -13.38 10.32
C GLU A 580 -48.02 -12.95 9.39
N PRO A 581 -49.11 -12.33 9.90
CA PRO A 581 -50.07 -11.65 9.05
C PRO A 581 -49.41 -10.40 8.41
N LEU A 582 -49.80 -10.14 7.16
CA LEU A 582 -49.43 -8.92 6.45
C LEU A 582 -50.20 -7.73 7.00
#